data_6277e72189c2c03ecb0012c96bd7535f
#
_entry.id   6277e72189c2c03ecb0012c96bd7535f
#
_cell.length_a   1.000
_cell.length_b   1.000
_cell.length_c   1.000
_cell.angle_alpha   90.00
_cell.angle_beta   90.00
_cell.angle_gamma   90.00
#
_symmetry.space_group_name_H-M   'P 1'
#
loop_
_entity.id
_entity.type
_entity.pdbx_description
1 polymer ?
#
loop_
_entity_poly.entity_id
_entity_poly.type
_entity_poly.pdbx_seq_one_letter_code
_entity_poly.pdbx_strand_id
1 'polypeptide(L)'
;MNSRPAPFDELDRKIITALMANARTSFAEIGAAVGLSSTAVKRRVDRLRDTGVITGFTATVQPAALGWRTEAYVEVYCEGAAPPRRLAEVVRNHPEITAAMTVTGGADALLHVRARDVDHFEEVLERIRIEPFIRKTISVMVLSHLLPESPEAGATHPAPE
;
A
#
# COMPACT_ATOMS: atom_id res chain seq x y z
N MET A 1 -22.62 -13.85 25.01
CA MET A 1 -23.38 -12.75 24.35
C MET A 1 -22.50 -12.17 23.28
N ASN A 2 -22.74 -12.56 22.02
CA ASN A 2 -21.94 -12.11 20.87
C ASN A 2 -22.45 -10.73 20.46
N SER A 3 -21.85 -9.67 21.02
CA SER A 3 -22.20 -8.30 20.65
C SER A 3 -21.71 -8.08 19.22
N ARG A 4 -22.64 -8.01 18.27
CA ARG A 4 -22.36 -7.64 16.89
C ARG A 4 -21.59 -6.32 16.91
N PRO A 5 -20.42 -6.21 16.26
CA PRO A 5 -19.67 -4.96 16.25
C PRO A 5 -20.57 -3.86 15.73
N ALA A 6 -20.54 -2.70 16.39
CA ALA A 6 -21.33 -1.56 15.98
C ALA A 6 -21.02 -1.22 14.51
N PRO A 7 -22.02 -0.89 13.68
CA PRO A 7 -21.79 -0.59 12.27
C PRO A 7 -20.85 0.62 12.11
N PHE A 8 -20.09 0.61 11.03
CA PHE A 8 -19.27 1.74 10.61
C PHE A 8 -20.16 2.96 10.35
N ASP A 9 -19.94 4.06 11.06
CA ASP A 9 -20.77 5.26 11.03
C ASP A 9 -20.02 6.52 10.56
N GLU A 10 -20.73 7.62 10.47
CA GLU A 10 -20.17 8.91 10.01
C GLU A 10 -19.10 9.46 10.97
N LEU A 11 -19.21 9.20 12.27
CA LEU A 11 -18.17 9.59 13.23
C LEU A 11 -16.90 8.78 13.01
N ASP A 12 -17.02 7.50 12.65
CA ASP A 12 -15.87 6.66 12.29
C ASP A 12 -15.18 7.19 11.04
N ARG A 13 -15.94 7.63 10.01
CA ARG A 13 -15.37 8.26 8.81
C ARG A 13 -14.57 9.50 9.17
N LYS A 14 -15.13 10.40 9.98
CA LYS A 14 -14.42 11.63 10.41
C LYS A 14 -13.16 11.32 11.20
N ILE A 15 -13.19 10.34 12.09
CA ILE A 15 -12.01 9.89 12.84
C ILE A 15 -10.94 9.36 11.89
N ILE A 16 -11.31 8.50 10.94
CA ILE A 16 -10.39 7.95 9.93
C ILE A 16 -9.79 9.07 9.09
N THR A 17 -10.61 10.01 8.59
CA THR A 17 -10.12 11.15 7.80
C THR A 17 -9.10 11.97 8.57
N ALA A 18 -9.35 12.26 9.85
CA ALA A 18 -8.38 12.98 10.69
C ALA A 18 -7.07 12.20 10.87
N LEU A 19 -7.14 10.88 11.08
CA LEU A 19 -5.95 10.02 11.20
C LEU A 19 -5.20 9.85 9.89
N MET A 20 -5.89 9.85 8.75
CA MET A 20 -5.26 9.81 7.43
C MET A 20 -4.52 11.10 7.12
N ALA A 21 -5.08 12.25 7.51
CA ALA A 21 -4.41 13.54 7.36
C ALA A 21 -3.17 13.64 8.27
N ASN A 22 -3.27 13.17 9.52
CA ASN A 22 -2.14 13.12 10.44
C ASN A 22 -2.33 12.01 11.47
N ALA A 23 -1.64 10.89 11.28
CA ALA A 23 -1.68 9.73 12.18
C ALA A 23 -1.19 10.03 13.63
N ARG A 24 -0.58 11.19 13.87
CA ARG A 24 -0.10 11.65 15.19
C ARG A 24 -1.08 12.58 15.90
N THR A 25 -2.22 12.94 15.28
CA THR A 25 -3.27 13.74 15.92
C THR A 25 -3.75 13.02 17.18
N SER A 26 -3.78 13.75 18.29
CA SER A 26 -4.21 13.18 19.57
C SER A 26 -5.71 12.86 19.57
N PHE A 27 -6.11 11.85 20.32
CA PHE A 27 -7.54 11.52 20.47
C PHE A 27 -8.35 12.65 21.09
N ALA A 28 -7.70 13.55 21.84
CA ALA A 28 -8.36 14.75 22.39
C ALA A 28 -8.68 15.76 21.28
N GLU A 29 -7.74 16.03 20.38
CA GLU A 29 -7.93 16.91 19.22
C GLU A 29 -8.99 16.36 18.28
N ILE A 30 -8.93 15.06 17.95
CA ILE A 30 -9.96 14.39 17.14
C ILE A 30 -11.33 14.51 17.84
N GLY A 31 -11.36 14.24 19.14
CA GLY A 31 -12.60 14.32 19.92
C GLY A 31 -13.22 15.71 19.88
N ALA A 32 -12.42 16.75 20.05
CA ALA A 32 -12.87 18.13 19.94
C ALA A 32 -13.48 18.45 18.55
N ALA A 33 -12.86 17.93 17.48
CA ALA A 33 -13.33 18.14 16.11
C ALA A 33 -14.64 17.40 15.78
N VAL A 34 -14.89 16.23 16.40
CA VAL A 34 -16.05 15.40 16.08
C VAL A 34 -17.12 15.37 17.17
N GLY A 35 -16.95 16.14 18.26
CA GLY A 35 -17.91 16.22 19.37
C GLY A 35 -17.90 14.98 20.28
N LEU A 36 -16.73 14.35 20.48
CA LEU A 36 -16.54 13.17 21.32
C LEU A 36 -15.48 13.40 22.42
N SER A 37 -15.58 12.62 23.50
CA SER A 37 -14.48 12.54 24.45
C SER A 37 -13.28 11.77 23.86
N SER A 38 -12.06 12.07 24.32
CA SER A 38 -10.85 11.33 23.95
C SER A 38 -11.00 9.80 24.18
N THR A 39 -11.64 9.40 25.27
CA THR A 39 -11.91 7.99 25.58
C THR A 39 -12.87 7.36 24.57
N ALA A 40 -13.88 8.10 24.10
CA ALA A 40 -14.80 7.62 23.09
C ALA A 40 -14.13 7.46 21.74
N VAL A 41 -13.25 8.40 21.36
CA VAL A 41 -12.41 8.29 20.14
C VAL A 41 -11.50 7.07 20.23
N LYS A 42 -10.76 6.92 21.33
CA LYS A 42 -9.89 5.75 21.55
C LYS A 42 -10.65 4.44 21.36
N ARG A 43 -11.79 4.27 22.00
CA ARG A 43 -12.61 3.06 21.88
C ARG A 43 -13.03 2.78 20.43
N ARG A 44 -13.35 3.82 19.65
CA ARG A 44 -13.70 3.70 18.22
C ARG A 44 -12.49 3.28 17.40
N VAL A 45 -11.35 3.90 17.60
CA VAL A 45 -10.10 3.55 16.91
C VAL A 45 -9.68 2.11 17.22
N ASP A 46 -9.73 1.69 18.49
CA ASP A 46 -9.43 0.31 18.88
C ASP A 46 -10.37 -0.67 18.14
N ARG A 47 -11.69 -0.40 18.12
CA ARG A 47 -12.64 -1.20 17.36
C ARG A 47 -12.33 -1.24 15.86
N LEU A 48 -12.02 -0.11 15.25
CA LEU A 48 -11.68 -0.02 13.81
C LEU A 48 -10.42 -0.83 13.47
N ARG A 49 -9.48 -0.91 14.40
CA ARG A 49 -8.30 -1.78 14.28
C ARG A 49 -8.67 -3.26 14.43
N ASP A 50 -9.44 -3.60 15.45
CA ASP A 50 -9.85 -4.98 15.73
C ASP A 50 -10.70 -5.56 14.59
N THR A 51 -11.47 -4.71 13.91
CA THR A 51 -12.27 -5.10 12.73
C THR A 51 -11.51 -5.03 11.41
N GLY A 52 -10.24 -4.62 11.42
CA GLY A 52 -9.39 -4.53 10.23
C GLY A 52 -9.71 -3.35 9.30
N VAL A 53 -10.59 -2.42 9.71
CA VAL A 53 -10.85 -1.18 8.95
C VAL A 53 -9.61 -0.28 8.97
N ILE A 54 -8.96 -0.14 10.12
CA ILE A 54 -7.63 0.46 10.22
C ILE A 54 -6.64 -0.70 10.25
N THR A 55 -5.88 -0.86 9.17
CA THR A 55 -4.90 -1.95 9.01
C THR A 55 -3.57 -1.66 9.70
N GLY A 56 -3.28 -0.39 10.00
CA GLY A 56 -2.04 0.01 10.67
C GLY A 56 -1.81 1.50 10.66
N PHE A 57 -0.69 1.90 11.24
CA PHE A 57 -0.12 3.24 11.17
C PHE A 57 1.31 3.12 10.67
N THR A 58 1.71 4.00 9.77
CA THR A 58 3.05 3.99 9.20
C THR A 58 3.61 5.40 9.10
N ALA A 59 4.92 5.50 9.00
CA ALA A 59 5.60 6.74 8.64
C ALA A 59 5.86 6.77 7.14
N THR A 60 5.56 7.88 6.50
CA THR A 60 6.03 8.17 5.14
C THR A 60 7.47 8.66 5.22
N VAL A 61 8.35 8.01 4.45
CA VAL A 61 9.78 8.35 4.42
C VAL A 61 10.18 8.57 2.96
N GLN A 62 11.01 9.58 2.72
CA GLN A 62 11.58 9.81 1.40
C GLN A 62 12.39 8.58 0.97
N PRO A 63 12.08 7.94 -0.18
CA PRO A 63 12.77 6.72 -0.63
C PRO A 63 14.30 6.92 -0.71
N ALA A 64 14.74 8.09 -1.16
CA ALA A 64 16.16 8.43 -1.25
C ALA A 64 16.88 8.42 0.10
N ALA A 65 16.20 8.72 1.21
CA ALA A 65 16.76 8.62 2.56
C ALA A 65 17.04 7.16 2.99
N LEU A 66 16.34 6.21 2.37
CA LEU A 66 16.56 4.77 2.52
C LEU A 66 17.51 4.19 1.45
N GLY A 67 18.11 5.05 0.60
CA GLY A 67 19.03 4.66 -0.46
C GLY A 67 18.34 4.28 -1.78
N TRP A 68 17.01 4.34 -1.88
CA TRP A 68 16.26 4.04 -3.10
C TRP A 68 16.24 5.24 -4.04
N ARG A 69 16.93 5.15 -5.17
CA ARG A 69 17.08 6.25 -6.16
C ARG A 69 16.50 5.91 -7.51
N THR A 70 16.19 4.63 -7.74
CA THR A 70 15.59 4.11 -8.97
C THR A 70 14.26 3.50 -8.62
N GLU A 71 13.25 3.83 -9.42
CA GLU A 71 11.88 3.35 -9.27
C GLU A 71 11.35 2.90 -10.62
N ALA A 72 10.66 1.77 -10.65
CA ALA A 72 10.08 1.22 -11.87
C ALA A 72 8.81 0.41 -11.58
N TYR A 73 7.94 0.37 -12.58
CA TYR A 73 6.89 -0.63 -12.67
C TYR A 73 7.33 -1.74 -13.61
N VAL A 74 7.14 -2.99 -13.19
CA VAL A 74 7.54 -4.17 -13.95
C VAL A 74 6.33 -5.03 -14.21
N GLU A 75 5.93 -5.14 -15.47
CA GLU A 75 4.95 -6.10 -15.93
C GLU A 75 5.59 -7.48 -16.01
N VAL A 76 4.92 -8.46 -15.41
CA VAL A 76 5.34 -9.87 -15.42
C VAL A 76 4.38 -10.67 -16.27
N TYR A 77 4.93 -11.45 -17.20
CA TYR A 77 4.20 -12.36 -18.07
C TYR A 77 4.63 -13.80 -17.75
N CYS A 78 3.68 -14.63 -17.40
CA CYS A 78 3.92 -16.00 -17.00
C CYS A 78 3.70 -16.99 -18.15
N GLU A 79 4.25 -18.18 -18.03
CA GLU A 79 3.96 -19.29 -18.92
C GLU A 79 2.79 -20.12 -18.35
N GLY A 80 1.71 -20.22 -19.10
CA GLY A 80 0.48 -20.84 -18.63
C GLY A 80 -0.22 -20.04 -17.53
N ALA A 81 -1.11 -20.69 -16.79
CA ALA A 81 -1.81 -20.08 -15.66
C ALA A 81 -0.91 -20.11 -14.42
N ALA A 82 -0.25 -19.01 -14.11
CA ALA A 82 0.49 -18.89 -12.85
C ALA A 82 -0.46 -18.54 -11.70
N PRO A 83 -0.61 -19.38 -10.68
CA PRO A 83 -1.45 -19.07 -9.54
C PRO A 83 -0.91 -17.83 -8.80
N PRO A 84 -1.76 -16.90 -8.35
CA PRO A 84 -1.32 -15.71 -7.61
C PRO A 84 -0.42 -16.02 -6.40
N ARG A 85 -0.62 -17.18 -5.78
CA ARG A 85 0.20 -17.64 -4.65
C ARG A 85 1.67 -17.81 -5.01
N ARG A 86 1.95 -18.33 -6.22
CA ARG A 86 3.33 -18.55 -6.68
C ARG A 86 4.05 -17.23 -6.94
N LEU A 87 3.36 -16.27 -7.55
CA LEU A 87 3.88 -14.90 -7.69
C LEU A 87 4.14 -14.25 -6.33
N ALA A 88 3.22 -14.42 -5.37
CA ALA A 88 3.39 -13.90 -4.02
C ALA A 88 4.60 -14.51 -3.28
N GLU A 89 4.95 -15.78 -3.54
CA GLU A 89 6.14 -16.42 -2.97
C GLU A 89 7.44 -15.79 -3.52
N VAL A 90 7.50 -15.56 -4.84
CA VAL A 90 8.63 -14.87 -5.46
C VAL A 90 8.79 -13.47 -4.88
N VAL A 91 7.72 -12.70 -4.85
CA VAL A 91 7.73 -11.30 -4.37
C VAL A 91 8.24 -11.17 -2.94
N ARG A 92 7.87 -12.10 -2.04
CA ARG A 92 8.30 -12.06 -0.63
C ARG A 92 9.81 -12.14 -0.44
N ASN A 93 10.52 -12.72 -1.39
CA ASN A 93 11.98 -12.90 -1.33
C ASN A 93 12.75 -11.69 -1.90
N HIS A 94 12.05 -10.65 -2.37
CA HIS A 94 12.64 -9.47 -2.98
C HIS A 94 12.22 -8.21 -2.21
N PRO A 95 13.05 -7.71 -1.27
CA PRO A 95 12.74 -6.52 -0.48
C PRO A 95 12.64 -5.24 -1.32
N GLU A 96 13.17 -5.25 -2.53
CA GLU A 96 13.08 -4.18 -3.51
C GLU A 96 11.67 -4.05 -4.11
N ILE A 97 10.84 -5.10 -4.02
CA ILE A 97 9.46 -5.07 -4.50
C ILE A 97 8.57 -4.51 -3.39
N THR A 98 8.16 -3.27 -3.55
CA THR A 98 7.37 -2.53 -2.54
C THR A 98 5.86 -2.76 -2.68
N ALA A 99 5.40 -3.13 -3.88
CA ALA A 99 4.02 -3.57 -4.13
C ALA A 99 3.98 -4.57 -5.28
N ALA A 100 3.03 -5.50 -5.20
CA ALA A 100 2.76 -6.46 -6.26
C ALA A 100 1.26 -6.75 -6.33
N MET A 101 0.74 -6.77 -7.54
CA MET A 101 -0.68 -6.97 -7.80
C MET A 101 -0.88 -7.77 -9.08
N THR A 102 -1.89 -8.63 -9.09
CA THR A 102 -2.38 -9.23 -10.33
C THR A 102 -3.22 -8.20 -11.06
N VAL A 103 -3.11 -8.16 -12.38
CA VAL A 103 -3.77 -7.16 -13.22
C VAL A 103 -4.57 -7.82 -14.32
N THR A 104 -5.56 -7.10 -14.84
CA THR A 104 -6.27 -7.49 -16.06
C THR A 104 -5.49 -6.97 -17.28
N GLY A 105 -5.58 -7.67 -18.41
CA GLY A 105 -4.93 -7.29 -19.65
C GLY A 105 -3.91 -8.32 -20.12
N GLY A 106 -2.81 -7.86 -20.70
CA GLY A 106 -1.78 -8.75 -21.26
C GLY A 106 -0.81 -9.32 -20.25
N ALA A 107 -0.50 -8.57 -19.19
CA ALA A 107 0.38 -9.00 -18.12
C ALA A 107 -0.39 -9.79 -17.06
N ASP A 108 0.29 -10.71 -16.37
CA ASP A 108 -0.26 -11.49 -15.25
C ASP A 108 -0.11 -10.74 -13.92
N ALA A 109 0.94 -9.95 -13.78
CA ALA A 109 1.18 -9.13 -12.60
C ALA A 109 1.90 -7.83 -12.94
N LEU A 110 1.72 -6.85 -12.05
CA LEU A 110 2.45 -5.59 -12.02
C LEU A 110 3.18 -5.49 -10.69
N LEU A 111 4.49 -5.26 -10.74
CA LEU A 111 5.34 -5.06 -9.59
C LEU A 111 5.78 -3.60 -9.53
N HIS A 112 5.79 -3.02 -8.34
CA HIS A 112 6.43 -1.75 -8.06
C HIS A 112 7.77 -2.03 -7.41
N VAL A 113 8.86 -1.64 -8.07
CA VAL A 113 10.23 -1.97 -7.67
C VAL A 113 10.99 -0.70 -7.36
N ARG A 114 11.71 -0.69 -6.24
CA ARG A 114 12.66 0.35 -5.87
C ARG A 114 14.06 -0.25 -5.73
N ALA A 115 15.04 0.42 -6.31
CA ALA A 115 16.43 0.00 -6.28
C ALA A 115 17.35 1.17 -5.91
N ARG A 116 18.60 0.87 -5.54
CA ARG A 116 19.61 1.89 -5.22
C ARG A 116 19.98 2.71 -6.46
N ASP A 117 20.15 2.01 -7.58
CA ASP A 117 20.58 2.52 -8.87
C ASP A 117 20.07 1.59 -9.99
N VAL A 118 20.42 1.88 -11.22
CA VAL A 118 20.01 1.10 -12.40
C VAL A 118 20.66 -0.28 -12.42
N ASP A 119 21.91 -0.39 -11.99
CA ASP A 119 22.64 -1.67 -11.95
C ASP A 119 21.98 -2.62 -10.96
N HIS A 120 21.67 -2.12 -9.76
CA HIS A 120 20.91 -2.90 -8.76
C HIS A 120 19.49 -3.27 -9.26
N PHE A 121 18.86 -2.40 -10.04
CA PHE A 121 17.56 -2.72 -10.64
C PHE A 121 17.69 -3.87 -11.65
N GLU A 122 18.74 -3.88 -12.46
CA GLU A 122 19.01 -5.00 -13.38
C GLU A 122 19.22 -6.31 -12.63
N GLU A 123 20.01 -6.32 -11.55
CA GLU A 123 20.19 -7.49 -10.68
C GLU A 123 18.84 -8.01 -10.13
N VAL A 124 17.95 -7.11 -9.73
CA VAL A 124 16.60 -7.49 -9.24
C VAL A 124 15.79 -8.15 -10.36
N LEU A 125 15.83 -7.57 -11.56
CA LEU A 125 15.13 -8.16 -12.72
C LEU A 125 15.67 -9.54 -13.09
N GLU A 126 16.98 -9.74 -13.06
CA GLU A 126 17.59 -11.04 -13.33
C GLU A 126 17.12 -12.09 -12.32
N ARG A 127 17.09 -11.75 -11.02
CA ARG A 127 16.57 -12.64 -9.98
C ARG A 127 15.09 -13.01 -10.20
N ILE A 128 14.27 -12.07 -10.66
CA ILE A 128 12.88 -12.34 -10.99
C ILE A 128 12.77 -13.25 -12.22
N ARG A 129 13.59 -13.02 -13.25
CA ARG A 129 13.56 -13.76 -14.52
C ARG A 129 14.08 -15.19 -14.42
N ILE A 130 14.85 -15.53 -13.38
CA ILE A 130 15.31 -16.89 -13.11
C ILE A 130 14.12 -17.84 -12.80
N GLU A 131 13.00 -17.31 -12.34
CA GLU A 131 11.82 -18.12 -12.05
C GLU A 131 11.26 -18.80 -13.31
N PRO A 132 11.22 -20.16 -13.37
CA PRO A 132 10.94 -20.89 -14.61
C PRO A 132 9.59 -20.62 -15.24
N PHE A 133 8.65 -20.09 -14.47
CA PHE A 133 7.29 -19.76 -14.95
C PHE A 133 7.18 -18.32 -15.44
N ILE A 134 8.22 -17.49 -15.28
CA ILE A 134 8.23 -16.12 -15.80
C ILE A 134 8.83 -16.15 -17.21
N ARG A 135 7.98 -15.92 -18.18
CA ARG A 135 8.35 -15.92 -19.60
C ARG A 135 8.99 -14.61 -20.05
N LYS A 136 8.50 -13.48 -19.50
CA LYS A 136 8.89 -12.15 -19.96
C LYS A 136 8.60 -11.11 -18.88
N THR A 137 9.41 -10.08 -18.83
CA THR A 137 9.14 -8.85 -18.08
C THR A 137 9.24 -7.64 -19.00
N ILE A 138 8.41 -6.61 -18.76
CA ILE A 138 8.53 -5.28 -19.38
C ILE A 138 8.63 -4.28 -18.24
N SER A 139 9.66 -3.44 -18.26
CA SER A 139 9.91 -2.44 -17.22
C SER A 139 9.64 -1.04 -17.73
N VAL A 140 8.96 -0.24 -16.92
CA VAL A 140 8.73 1.19 -17.13
C VAL A 140 9.37 1.94 -15.97
N MET A 141 10.45 2.68 -16.28
CA MET A 141 11.15 3.48 -15.28
C MET A 141 10.33 4.72 -14.93
N VAL A 142 10.22 5.05 -13.65
CA VAL A 142 9.63 6.30 -13.20
C VAL A 142 10.70 7.39 -13.30
N LEU A 143 10.45 8.41 -14.12
CA LEU A 143 11.38 9.53 -14.28
C LEU A 143 11.09 10.64 -13.27
N SER A 144 9.81 10.90 -12.98
CA SER A 144 9.37 11.89 -12.00
C SER A 144 7.93 11.63 -11.58
N HIS A 145 7.60 12.03 -10.37
CA HIS A 145 6.22 12.02 -9.88
C HIS A 145 5.57 13.36 -10.22
N LEU A 146 4.42 13.33 -10.89
CA LEU A 146 3.64 14.54 -11.22
C LEU A 146 2.86 15.07 -10.02
N LEU A 147 2.56 14.20 -9.07
CA LEU A 147 1.96 14.52 -7.77
C LEU A 147 2.87 13.95 -6.69
N PRO A 148 2.98 14.60 -5.52
CA PRO A 148 3.75 14.05 -4.41
C PRO A 148 3.14 12.69 -4.02
N GLU A 149 3.99 11.74 -3.66
CA GLU A 149 3.57 10.50 -2.99
C GLU A 149 3.00 10.87 -1.62
N SER A 150 1.76 11.28 -1.59
CA SER A 150 1.04 11.57 -0.35
C SER A 150 0.26 10.33 0.08
N PRO A 151 0.23 10.02 1.38
CA PRO A 151 -0.70 9.04 1.92
C PRO A 151 -2.16 9.37 1.57
N GLU A 152 -2.45 10.63 1.27
CA GLU A 152 -3.77 11.15 0.92
C GLU A 152 -4.19 10.91 -0.52
N ALA A 153 -3.29 10.53 -1.43
CA ALA A 153 -3.63 10.30 -2.83
C ALA A 153 -4.68 9.19 -3.03
N GLY A 154 -4.85 8.31 -2.04
CA GLY A 154 -5.96 7.34 -1.98
C GLY A 154 -7.25 7.86 -1.36
N ALA A 155 -7.22 9.01 -0.66
CA ALA A 155 -8.35 9.50 0.13
C ALA A 155 -9.20 10.57 -0.58
N THR A 156 -8.70 11.16 -1.65
CA THR A 156 -9.39 12.26 -2.37
C THR A 156 -10.28 11.79 -3.53
N HIS A 157 -10.40 10.48 -3.74
CA HIS A 157 -11.39 10.00 -4.70
C HIS A 157 -12.73 9.87 -3.99
N PRO A 158 -13.75 10.67 -4.34
CA PRO A 158 -15.09 10.44 -3.81
C PRO A 158 -15.52 9.02 -4.19
N ALA A 159 -16.12 8.32 -3.24
CA ALA A 159 -16.68 7.00 -3.52
C ALA A 159 -17.69 7.15 -4.68
N PRO A 160 -17.74 6.23 -5.62
CA PRO A 160 -18.76 6.22 -6.65
C PRO A 160 -20.15 6.16 -5.96
N GLU A 161 -21.08 7.01 -6.44
CA GLU A 161 -22.48 7.01 -6.02
C GLU A 161 -23.17 5.66 -6.35
#